data_6249b444b08f8a6443311e447c957e1d
#
_entry.id   6249b444b08f8a6443311e447c957e1d
#
_cell.length_a   1.000
_cell.length_b   1.000
_cell.length_c   1.000
_cell.angle_alpha   90.00
_cell.angle_beta   90.00
_cell.angle_gamma   90.00
#
_symmetry.space_group_name_H-M   'P 1'
#
loop_
_entity.id
_entity.type
_entity.pdbx_description
1 polymer ?
#
loop_
_entity_poly.entity_id
_entity_poly.type
_entity_poly.pdbx_seq_one_letter_code
_entity_poly.pdbx_strand_id
1 'polypeptide(L)'
;MKKNRRLIWQLYPAYLLIIVGSLIAVTWYASSELGRFYLDQTENVLEARAYLLKDQISNLLSPPEPELIDAICKQAGQLSATRITVILPDGTVIGDSRETPRFMDNHADREEVAPALKGVPGKSIRFSNTLHQKMMYVAVPMKTEERVQAVIRTAVSLTSLDEALTSVRLKIAFGGLVIAVLAALVSLAVARRISQPIEEIKRGAALFADGDLTHRLPSPDTEEMAGLTETLNRMAAQLDERMKTVFQQRNELEAVLSSMLEGVIAVDRNERIISMNPAAGRMFDCDPAKVQGRNIQEVVRNLAIQRFVTRVLTTSEAISDDFILYRAEERT
;
A
#
# COMPACT_ATOMS: atom_id res chain seq x y z
N MET A 1 17.01 9.29 -16.00
CA MET A 1 17.46 8.39 -14.91
C MET A 1 16.34 8.24 -13.89
N LYS A 2 15.65 7.10 -13.82
CA LYS A 2 14.66 6.80 -12.77
C LYS A 2 15.40 6.65 -11.45
N LYS A 3 15.22 7.58 -10.52
CA LYS A 3 15.76 7.51 -9.16
C LYS A 3 15.15 6.28 -8.49
N ASN A 4 15.92 5.20 -8.33
CA ASN A 4 15.46 3.99 -7.64
C ASN A 4 15.06 4.35 -6.20
N ARG A 5 13.75 4.39 -5.94
CA ARG A 5 13.22 4.63 -4.58
C ARG A 5 13.43 3.35 -3.77
N ARG A 6 13.81 3.50 -2.51
CA ARG A 6 13.89 2.36 -1.57
C ARG A 6 12.55 1.64 -1.52
N LEU A 7 12.56 0.31 -1.48
CA LEU A 7 11.35 -0.54 -1.49
C LEU A 7 10.32 -0.11 -0.42
N ILE A 8 10.80 0.32 0.74
CA ILE A 8 9.97 0.84 1.84
C ILE A 8 9.09 2.03 1.42
N TRP A 9 9.59 2.93 0.56
CA TRP A 9 8.87 4.10 0.06
C TRP A 9 7.85 3.77 -1.05
N GLN A 10 7.85 2.53 -1.53
CA GLN A 10 6.85 2.04 -2.49
C GLN A 10 5.75 1.24 -1.79
N LEU A 11 6.12 0.35 -0.87
CA LEU A 11 5.17 -0.54 -0.20
C LEU A 11 4.38 0.19 0.90
N TYR A 12 5.05 0.95 1.76
CA TYR A 12 4.41 1.61 2.90
C TYR A 12 3.25 2.55 2.51
N PRO A 13 3.40 3.48 1.53
CA PRO A 13 2.31 4.36 1.15
C PRO A 13 1.13 3.62 0.52
N ALA A 14 1.38 2.54 -0.24
CA ALA A 14 0.33 1.76 -0.88
C ALA A 14 -0.55 1.05 0.15
N TYR A 15 0.05 0.37 1.14
CA TYR A 15 -0.69 -0.27 2.23
C TYR A 15 -1.45 0.76 3.09
N LEU A 16 -0.80 1.86 3.44
CA LEU A 16 -1.43 2.92 4.20
C LEU A 16 -2.64 3.51 3.47
N LEU A 17 -2.53 3.75 2.17
CA LEU A 17 -3.62 4.28 1.34
C LEU A 17 -4.81 3.32 1.30
N ILE A 18 -4.58 2.01 1.16
CA ILE A 18 -5.64 1.00 1.18
C ILE A 18 -6.34 0.97 2.54
N ILE A 19 -5.57 0.98 3.64
CA ILE A 19 -6.13 0.94 5.00
C ILE A 19 -6.95 2.21 5.28
N VAL A 20 -6.41 3.38 5.00
CA VAL A 20 -7.10 4.66 5.20
C VAL A 20 -8.33 4.76 4.30
N GLY A 21 -8.22 4.38 3.02
CA GLY A 21 -9.33 4.38 2.08
C GLY A 21 -10.47 3.45 2.52
N SER A 22 -10.15 2.25 2.97
CA SER A 22 -11.17 1.30 3.48
C SER A 22 -11.82 1.80 4.77
N LEU A 23 -11.07 2.40 5.69
CA LEU A 23 -11.62 3.00 6.91
C LEU A 23 -12.58 4.16 6.61
N ILE A 24 -12.21 5.05 5.68
CA ILE A 24 -13.07 6.15 5.25
C ILE A 24 -14.36 5.59 4.62
N ALA A 25 -14.25 4.62 3.73
CA ALA A 25 -15.40 4.01 3.06
C ALA A 25 -16.37 3.34 4.06
N VAL A 26 -15.84 2.55 5.00
CA VAL A 26 -16.63 1.89 6.05
C VAL A 26 -17.29 2.92 6.98
N THR A 27 -16.55 3.94 7.41
CA THR A 27 -17.10 5.00 8.29
C THR A 27 -18.20 5.77 7.60
N TRP A 28 -18.01 6.13 6.33
CA TRP A 28 -19.04 6.81 5.54
C TRP A 28 -20.29 5.95 5.36
N TYR A 29 -20.12 4.67 4.98
CA TYR A 29 -21.21 3.74 4.79
C TYR A 29 -22.01 3.52 6.10
N ALA A 30 -21.30 3.19 7.19
CA ALA A 30 -21.93 2.97 8.49
C ALA A 30 -22.67 4.21 9.00
N SER A 31 -22.09 5.41 8.84
CA SER A 31 -22.73 6.68 9.24
C SER A 31 -23.98 6.99 8.41
N SER A 32 -23.93 6.72 7.11
CA SER A 32 -25.07 6.93 6.20
C SER A 32 -26.21 5.96 6.50
N GLU A 33 -25.88 4.69 6.71
CA GLU A 33 -26.88 3.65 7.00
C GLU A 33 -27.55 3.86 8.35
N LEU A 34 -26.75 4.20 9.37
CA LEU A 34 -27.25 4.52 10.70
C LEU A 34 -28.23 5.72 10.65
N GLY A 35 -27.88 6.76 9.91
CA GLY A 35 -28.75 7.93 9.74
C GLY A 35 -30.09 7.56 9.10
N ARG A 36 -30.09 6.75 8.03
CA ARG A 36 -31.29 6.26 7.38
C ARG A 36 -32.18 5.42 8.33
N PHE A 37 -31.55 4.46 9.00
CA PHE A 37 -32.24 3.58 9.95
C PHE A 37 -32.95 4.37 11.05
N TYR A 38 -32.30 5.37 11.63
CA TYR A 38 -32.92 6.20 12.66
C TYR A 38 -34.09 7.06 12.13
N LEU A 39 -33.99 7.59 10.92
CA LEU A 39 -35.09 8.36 10.31
C LEU A 39 -36.28 7.47 10.04
N ASP A 40 -36.10 6.29 9.46
CA ASP A 40 -37.14 5.34 9.16
C ASP A 40 -37.81 4.82 10.46
N GLN A 41 -37.01 4.54 11.49
CA GLN A 41 -37.56 4.15 12.80
C GLN A 41 -38.36 5.28 13.44
N THR A 42 -37.91 6.53 13.34
CA THR A 42 -38.64 7.70 13.86
C THR A 42 -39.97 7.89 13.14
N GLU A 43 -39.99 7.74 11.81
CA GLU A 43 -41.19 7.77 10.99
C GLU A 43 -42.21 6.73 11.48
N ASN A 44 -41.83 5.48 11.59
CA ASN A 44 -42.67 4.38 12.04
C ASN A 44 -43.26 4.64 13.44
N VAL A 45 -42.45 5.16 14.35
CA VAL A 45 -42.91 5.52 15.71
C VAL A 45 -43.91 6.66 15.67
N LEU A 46 -43.69 7.70 14.85
CA LEU A 46 -44.63 8.82 14.71
C LEU A 46 -45.94 8.38 14.08
N GLU A 47 -45.87 7.53 13.07
CA GLU A 47 -47.06 6.96 12.43
C GLU A 47 -47.87 6.09 13.42
N ALA A 48 -47.21 5.21 14.16
CA ALA A 48 -47.87 4.39 15.17
C ALA A 48 -48.54 5.23 16.26
N ARG A 49 -47.89 6.32 16.71
CA ARG A 49 -48.49 7.27 17.69
C ARG A 49 -49.71 7.96 17.13
N ALA A 50 -49.75 8.33 15.87
CA ALA A 50 -50.92 8.90 15.22
C ALA A 50 -52.07 7.90 15.16
N TYR A 51 -51.79 6.64 14.81
CA TYR A 51 -52.83 5.59 14.79
C TYR A 51 -53.41 5.28 16.19
N LEU A 52 -52.59 5.29 17.24
CA LEU A 52 -53.09 5.06 18.63
C LEU A 52 -54.09 6.11 19.08
N LEU A 53 -54.05 7.33 18.56
CA LEU A 53 -54.95 8.41 18.87
C LEU A 53 -56.21 8.40 18.00
N LYS A 54 -56.18 7.64 16.89
CA LYS A 54 -57.28 7.63 15.91
C LYS A 54 -58.65 7.32 16.53
N ASP A 55 -58.76 6.26 17.32
CA ASP A 55 -60.00 5.79 17.88
C ASP A 55 -60.56 6.76 18.95
N GLN A 56 -59.68 7.39 19.73
CA GLN A 56 -60.09 8.39 20.74
C GLN A 56 -60.63 9.68 20.09
N ILE A 57 -59.97 10.12 19.00
CA ILE A 57 -60.34 11.36 18.32
C ILE A 57 -61.51 11.14 17.39
N SER A 58 -61.67 9.95 16.76
CA SER A 58 -62.78 9.68 15.84
C SER A 58 -64.14 9.88 16.46
N ASN A 59 -64.29 9.47 17.70
CA ASN A 59 -65.62 9.63 18.46
C ASN A 59 -65.98 11.09 18.78
N LEU A 60 -65.01 12.01 18.71
CA LEU A 60 -65.12 13.43 19.00
C LEU A 60 -65.23 14.31 17.77
N LEU A 61 -65.29 13.72 16.57
CA LEU A 61 -65.37 14.45 15.31
C LEU A 61 -66.83 14.59 14.79
N SER A 62 -67.80 13.88 15.37
CA SER A 62 -69.13 13.89 14.89
C SER A 62 -70.16 13.94 16.05
N PRO A 63 -70.57 15.15 16.53
CA PRO A 63 -70.11 16.48 16.12
C PRO A 63 -68.72 16.83 16.61
N PRO A 64 -68.01 17.76 15.96
CA PRO A 64 -66.64 18.13 16.39
C PRO A 64 -66.65 18.78 17.78
N GLU A 65 -65.85 18.29 18.71
CA GLU A 65 -65.63 18.81 20.05
C GLU A 65 -64.19 19.35 20.19
N PRO A 66 -63.85 20.57 19.67
CA PRO A 66 -62.49 21.05 19.57
C PRO A 66 -61.74 21.17 20.91
N GLU A 67 -62.49 21.53 21.99
CA GLU A 67 -61.86 21.70 23.32
C GLU A 67 -61.40 20.36 23.91
N LEU A 68 -62.14 19.27 23.71
CA LEU A 68 -61.81 17.94 24.15
C LEU A 68 -60.69 17.38 23.30
N ILE A 69 -60.73 17.58 22.00
CA ILE A 69 -59.62 17.16 21.06
C ILE A 69 -58.32 17.86 21.41
N ASP A 70 -58.35 19.16 21.71
CA ASP A 70 -57.17 19.92 22.11
C ASP A 70 -56.60 19.43 23.46
N ALA A 71 -57.47 19.11 24.43
CA ALA A 71 -57.07 18.53 25.70
C ALA A 71 -56.38 17.17 25.54
N ILE A 72 -56.93 16.29 24.68
CA ILE A 72 -56.32 14.99 24.34
C ILE A 72 -54.96 15.19 23.67
N CYS A 73 -54.84 16.13 22.71
CA CYS A 73 -53.58 16.45 22.07
C CYS A 73 -52.52 16.90 23.07
N LYS A 74 -52.91 17.77 24.02
CA LYS A 74 -51.99 18.26 25.07
C LYS A 74 -51.53 17.13 25.99
N GLN A 75 -52.43 16.31 26.46
CA GLN A 75 -52.12 15.18 27.34
C GLN A 75 -51.23 14.15 26.61
N ALA A 76 -51.62 13.71 25.43
CA ALA A 76 -50.90 12.72 24.68
C ALA A 76 -49.52 13.25 24.21
N GLY A 77 -49.45 14.53 23.83
CA GLY A 77 -48.23 15.20 23.47
C GLY A 77 -47.23 15.30 24.61
N GLN A 78 -47.69 15.58 25.82
CA GLN A 78 -46.86 15.63 27.01
C GLN A 78 -46.31 14.24 27.38
N LEU A 79 -47.15 13.21 27.37
CA LEU A 79 -46.81 11.83 27.74
C LEU A 79 -45.85 11.20 26.71
N SER A 80 -46.01 11.51 25.43
CA SER A 80 -45.23 10.92 24.33
C SER A 80 -44.02 11.76 23.90
N ALA A 81 -43.82 12.94 24.47
CA ALA A 81 -42.83 13.93 24.02
C ALA A 81 -42.92 14.22 22.51
N THR A 82 -44.13 14.14 21.93
CA THR A 82 -44.37 14.30 20.50
C THR A 82 -45.35 15.47 20.32
N ARG A 83 -45.10 16.34 19.33
CA ARG A 83 -46.10 17.32 18.96
C ARG A 83 -47.23 16.62 18.19
N ILE A 84 -48.45 16.78 18.62
CA ILE A 84 -49.63 16.19 18.03
C ILE A 84 -50.56 17.32 17.62
N THR A 85 -51.04 17.29 16.38
CA THR A 85 -51.94 18.29 15.80
C THR A 85 -53.08 17.57 15.08
N VAL A 86 -54.30 18.00 15.29
CA VAL A 86 -55.48 17.50 14.57
C VAL A 86 -56.01 18.58 13.63
N ILE A 87 -56.15 18.21 12.36
CA ILE A 87 -56.43 19.10 11.25
C ILE A 87 -57.67 18.62 10.51
N LEU A 88 -58.64 19.50 10.30
CA LEU A 88 -59.84 19.22 9.51
C LEU A 88 -59.55 19.19 8.00
N PRO A 89 -60.47 18.67 7.15
CA PRO A 89 -60.29 18.60 5.72
C PRO A 89 -60.08 19.94 5.01
N ASP A 90 -60.57 21.03 5.60
CA ASP A 90 -60.36 22.40 5.13
C ASP A 90 -59.00 23.00 5.54
N GLY A 91 -58.20 22.24 6.27
CA GLY A 91 -56.89 22.65 6.78
C GLY A 91 -56.91 23.37 8.13
N THR A 92 -58.09 23.54 8.74
CA THR A 92 -58.26 24.18 10.05
C THR A 92 -57.72 23.28 11.15
N VAL A 93 -56.91 23.82 12.05
CA VAL A 93 -56.39 23.11 13.22
C VAL A 93 -57.42 23.20 14.35
N ILE A 94 -57.81 22.04 14.89
CA ILE A 94 -58.78 21.93 16.00
C ILE A 94 -58.15 21.44 17.31
N GLY A 95 -56.94 20.95 17.29
CA GLY A 95 -56.17 20.57 18.48
C GLY A 95 -54.64 20.58 18.19
N ASP A 96 -53.88 21.10 19.15
CA ASP A 96 -52.40 21.05 19.07
C ASP A 96 -51.79 20.91 20.48
N SER A 97 -50.81 20.07 20.64
CA SER A 97 -50.19 19.78 21.94
C SER A 97 -49.31 20.90 22.49
N ARG A 98 -48.92 21.88 21.67
CA ARG A 98 -47.98 22.96 22.07
C ARG A 98 -48.56 24.35 21.91
N GLU A 99 -49.40 24.55 20.91
CA GLU A 99 -49.98 25.86 20.58
C GLU A 99 -51.49 25.90 20.81
N THR A 100 -52.07 27.08 20.85
CA THR A 100 -53.51 27.26 20.88
C THR A 100 -54.05 27.22 19.45
N PRO A 101 -54.95 26.29 19.09
CA PRO A 101 -55.40 26.10 17.70
C PRO A 101 -55.95 27.36 17.04
N ARG A 102 -56.60 28.22 17.77
CA ARG A 102 -57.20 29.49 17.25
C ARG A 102 -56.19 30.49 16.66
N PHE A 103 -54.91 30.36 17.02
CA PHE A 103 -53.85 31.24 16.55
C PHE A 103 -52.98 30.58 15.49
N MET A 104 -53.34 29.38 15.05
CA MET A 104 -52.56 28.65 14.04
C MET A 104 -53.11 28.94 12.64
N ASP A 105 -52.15 29.08 11.70
CA ASP A 105 -52.44 29.20 10.27
C ASP A 105 -53.11 27.94 9.73
N ASN A 106 -53.77 28.06 8.57
CA ASN A 106 -54.26 26.90 7.85
C ASN A 106 -53.10 25.99 7.43
N HIS A 107 -53.31 24.68 7.57
CA HIS A 107 -52.26 23.68 7.36
C HIS A 107 -52.49 22.78 6.13
N ALA A 108 -53.50 23.07 5.28
CA ALA A 108 -53.87 22.27 4.12
C ALA A 108 -52.68 22.10 3.12
N ASP A 109 -51.88 23.16 2.96
CA ASP A 109 -50.76 23.21 1.97
C ASP A 109 -49.43 22.62 2.50
N ARG A 110 -49.44 22.06 3.72
CA ARG A 110 -48.20 21.45 4.27
C ARG A 110 -47.88 20.17 3.54
N GLU A 111 -46.60 19.96 3.20
CA GLU A 111 -46.09 18.82 2.44
C GLU A 111 -46.57 17.46 3.03
N GLU A 112 -46.62 17.34 4.34
CA GLU A 112 -47.07 16.16 5.04
C GLU A 112 -48.58 16.05 5.07
N VAL A 113 -49.32 17.16 5.08
CA VAL A 113 -50.77 17.20 5.27
C VAL A 113 -51.50 17.01 3.94
N ALA A 114 -51.02 17.61 2.86
CA ALA A 114 -51.69 17.55 1.55
C ALA A 114 -51.91 16.12 1.02
N PRO A 115 -50.98 15.16 1.14
CA PRO A 115 -51.24 13.75 0.85
C PRO A 115 -52.23 13.11 1.80
N ALA A 116 -52.18 13.45 3.10
CA ALA A 116 -53.08 12.89 4.11
C ALA A 116 -54.53 13.30 3.88
N LEU A 117 -54.77 14.52 3.43
CA LEU A 117 -56.12 14.97 3.01
C LEU A 117 -56.66 14.21 1.80
N LYS A 118 -55.78 13.64 0.96
CA LYS A 118 -56.11 12.74 -0.17
C LYS A 118 -56.22 11.28 0.26
N GLY A 119 -56.06 11.01 1.55
CA GLY A 119 -56.20 9.68 2.11
C GLY A 119 -54.95 8.79 2.11
N VAL A 120 -53.76 9.33 1.86
CA VAL A 120 -52.50 8.62 1.90
C VAL A 120 -51.62 9.25 2.98
N PRO A 121 -50.96 8.49 3.88
CA PRO A 121 -50.06 9.06 4.85
C PRO A 121 -48.99 9.93 4.18
N GLY A 122 -48.68 11.08 4.76
CA GLY A 122 -47.68 12.01 4.27
C GLY A 122 -46.60 12.25 5.31
N LYS A 123 -45.39 12.54 4.82
CA LYS A 123 -44.24 12.86 5.66
C LYS A 123 -43.45 14.03 5.12
N SER A 124 -42.84 14.80 6.00
CA SER A 124 -41.86 15.80 5.63
C SER A 124 -40.81 16.03 6.70
N ILE A 125 -39.63 16.43 6.28
CA ILE A 125 -38.57 16.88 7.17
C ILE A 125 -38.21 18.31 6.81
N ARG A 126 -38.60 19.24 7.70
CA ARG A 126 -38.42 20.67 7.44
C ARG A 126 -38.09 21.45 8.71
N PHE A 127 -37.58 22.65 8.53
CA PHE A 127 -37.38 23.59 9.63
C PHE A 127 -38.70 24.13 10.11
N SER A 128 -38.94 24.05 11.43
CA SER A 128 -40.12 24.65 12.06
C SER A 128 -39.83 26.10 12.43
N ASN A 129 -40.52 27.04 11.80
CA ASN A 129 -40.42 28.46 12.13
C ASN A 129 -40.90 28.78 13.56
N THR A 130 -41.84 27.99 14.08
CA THR A 130 -42.38 28.17 15.44
C THR A 130 -41.44 27.67 16.52
N LEU A 131 -40.71 26.56 16.28
CA LEU A 131 -39.83 25.95 17.27
C LEU A 131 -38.37 26.19 16.99
N HIS A 132 -38.02 26.85 15.87
CA HIS A 132 -36.67 27.13 15.41
C HIS A 132 -35.78 25.86 15.38
N GLN A 133 -36.35 24.73 14.99
CA GLN A 133 -35.69 23.42 14.95
C GLN A 133 -36.04 22.64 13.69
N LYS A 134 -35.18 21.74 13.28
CA LYS A 134 -35.46 20.76 12.23
C LYS A 134 -36.40 19.69 12.81
N MET A 135 -37.53 19.49 12.20
CA MET A 135 -38.57 18.58 12.66
C MET A 135 -38.91 17.55 11.61
N MET A 136 -39.21 16.34 12.05
CA MET A 136 -39.86 15.33 11.23
C MET A 136 -41.35 15.36 11.52
N TYR A 137 -42.15 15.43 10.47
CA TYR A 137 -43.59 15.43 10.51
C TYR A 137 -44.11 14.18 9.81
N VAL A 138 -45.10 13.53 10.42
CA VAL A 138 -45.90 12.45 9.83
C VAL A 138 -47.36 12.78 9.98
N ALA A 139 -48.11 12.73 8.91
CA ALA A 139 -49.56 13.01 8.89
C ALA A 139 -50.30 11.77 8.43
N VAL A 140 -51.28 11.33 9.24
CA VAL A 140 -52.08 10.12 9.00
C VAL A 140 -53.53 10.50 8.80
N PRO A 141 -54.20 10.04 7.72
CA PRO A 141 -55.61 10.33 7.47
C PRO A 141 -56.52 9.54 8.42
N MET A 142 -57.52 10.21 8.97
CA MET A 142 -58.64 9.58 9.66
C MET A 142 -59.79 9.43 8.68
N LYS A 143 -60.05 8.20 8.27
CA LYS A 143 -61.11 7.89 7.30
C LYS A 143 -62.28 7.23 7.98
N THR A 144 -63.47 7.60 7.57
CA THR A 144 -64.75 6.90 7.82
C THR A 144 -65.44 6.77 6.49
N GLU A 145 -65.86 5.58 6.09
CA GLU A 145 -66.54 5.29 4.82
C GLU A 145 -65.85 5.93 3.57
N GLU A 146 -64.55 5.81 3.46
CA GLU A 146 -63.71 6.36 2.39
C GLU A 146 -63.53 7.90 2.38
N ARG A 147 -64.14 8.64 3.27
CA ARG A 147 -63.94 10.10 3.39
C ARG A 147 -62.95 10.42 4.51
N VAL A 148 -62.02 11.31 4.24
CA VAL A 148 -61.14 11.85 5.27
C VAL A 148 -61.92 12.82 6.14
N GLN A 149 -62.07 12.50 7.42
CA GLN A 149 -62.74 13.37 8.41
C GLN A 149 -61.77 14.34 9.10
N ALA A 150 -60.55 13.91 9.30
CA ALA A 150 -59.47 14.70 9.87
C ALA A 150 -58.12 14.10 9.52
N VAL A 151 -57.04 14.82 9.79
CA VAL A 151 -55.66 14.36 9.70
C VAL A 151 -55.02 14.51 11.07
N ILE A 152 -54.42 13.44 11.59
CA ILE A 152 -53.59 13.50 12.78
C ILE A 152 -52.13 13.66 12.31
N ARG A 153 -51.53 14.78 12.68
CA ARG A 153 -50.12 15.05 12.42
C ARG A 153 -49.32 14.89 13.70
N THR A 154 -48.30 14.04 13.66
CA THR A 154 -47.31 13.88 14.73
C THR A 154 -45.97 14.46 14.29
N ALA A 155 -45.21 15.05 15.23
CA ALA A 155 -43.91 15.60 14.92
C ALA A 155 -42.94 15.50 16.10
N VAL A 156 -41.65 15.32 15.77
CA VAL A 156 -40.56 15.29 16.75
C VAL A 156 -39.38 16.12 16.25
N SER A 157 -38.68 16.74 17.18
CA SER A 157 -37.43 17.43 16.85
C SER A 157 -36.33 16.43 16.49
N LEU A 158 -35.64 16.70 15.39
CA LEU A 158 -34.45 15.95 14.98
C LEU A 158 -33.16 16.48 15.62
N THR A 159 -33.20 17.54 16.41
CA THR A 159 -32.00 18.18 17.00
C THR A 159 -31.29 17.22 17.95
N SER A 160 -32.04 16.57 18.85
CA SER A 160 -31.47 15.56 19.76
C SER A 160 -30.95 14.32 19.04
N LEU A 161 -31.57 13.97 17.91
CA LEU A 161 -31.12 12.88 17.03
C LEU A 161 -29.84 13.26 16.33
N ASP A 162 -29.76 14.48 15.78
CA ASP A 162 -28.54 14.98 15.13
C ASP A 162 -27.34 15.07 16.11
N GLU A 163 -27.61 15.47 17.35
CA GLU A 163 -26.58 15.47 18.42
C GLU A 163 -26.12 14.06 18.77
N ALA A 164 -27.05 13.12 18.94
CA ALA A 164 -26.75 11.71 19.21
C ALA A 164 -25.93 11.08 18.04
N LEU A 165 -26.38 11.30 16.80
CA LEU A 165 -25.69 10.83 15.61
C LEU A 165 -24.29 11.46 15.48
N THR A 166 -24.13 12.73 15.81
CA THR A 166 -22.83 13.41 15.79
C THR A 166 -21.89 12.81 16.82
N SER A 167 -22.39 12.53 18.04
CA SER A 167 -21.59 11.85 19.07
C SER A 167 -21.14 10.46 18.61
N VAL A 168 -22.01 9.67 17.99
CA VAL A 168 -21.67 8.35 17.45
C VAL A 168 -20.65 8.47 16.30
N ARG A 169 -20.85 9.43 15.38
CA ARG A 169 -19.89 9.70 14.29
C ARG A 169 -18.49 10.05 14.80
N LEU A 170 -18.41 10.90 15.83
CA LEU A 170 -17.14 11.24 16.47
C LEU A 170 -16.46 10.04 17.12
N LYS A 171 -17.21 9.17 17.80
CA LYS A 171 -16.67 7.93 18.39
C LYS A 171 -16.15 6.98 17.31
N ILE A 172 -16.88 6.80 16.20
CA ILE A 172 -16.45 5.98 15.07
C ILE A 172 -15.19 6.59 14.41
N ALA A 173 -15.17 7.91 14.19
CA ALA A 173 -14.02 8.59 13.60
C ALA A 173 -12.77 8.48 14.49
N PHE A 174 -12.93 8.65 15.81
CA PHE A 174 -11.84 8.48 16.76
C PHE A 174 -11.32 7.03 16.80
N GLY A 175 -12.21 6.05 16.87
CA GLY A 175 -11.84 4.63 16.80
C GLY A 175 -11.13 4.29 15.49
N GLY A 176 -11.63 4.79 14.37
CA GLY A 176 -10.99 4.65 13.06
C GLY A 176 -9.60 5.28 13.01
N LEU A 177 -9.40 6.46 13.61
CA LEU A 177 -8.10 7.11 13.72
C LEU A 177 -7.10 6.27 14.53
N VAL A 178 -7.53 5.71 15.67
CA VAL A 178 -6.68 4.83 16.48
C VAL A 178 -6.25 3.60 15.69
N ILE A 179 -7.18 2.95 15.00
CA ILE A 179 -6.89 1.79 14.15
C ILE A 179 -5.93 2.18 13.02
N ALA A 180 -6.11 3.33 12.37
CA ALA A 180 -5.24 3.81 11.31
C ALA A 180 -3.80 4.05 11.81
N VAL A 181 -3.63 4.63 13.00
CA VAL A 181 -2.31 4.85 13.62
C VAL A 181 -1.65 3.51 13.96
N LEU A 182 -2.37 2.58 14.57
CA LEU A 182 -1.84 1.24 14.87
C LEU A 182 -1.44 0.50 13.58
N ALA A 183 -2.28 0.52 12.56
CA ALA A 183 -1.99 -0.09 11.28
C ALA A 183 -0.77 0.56 10.60
N ALA A 184 -0.60 1.88 10.70
CA ALA A 184 0.57 2.58 10.19
C ALA A 184 1.85 2.15 10.93
N LEU A 185 1.81 2.00 12.24
CA LEU A 185 2.96 1.53 13.04
C LEU A 185 3.33 0.08 12.69
N VAL A 186 2.34 -0.81 12.59
CA VAL A 186 2.56 -2.20 12.20
C VAL A 186 3.12 -2.28 10.77
N SER A 187 2.52 -1.54 9.83
CA SER A 187 3.00 -1.49 8.43
C SER A 187 4.45 -0.99 8.35
N LEU A 188 4.81 0.03 9.14
CA LEU A 188 6.18 0.53 9.20
C LEU A 188 7.16 -0.50 9.78
N ALA A 189 6.75 -1.23 10.82
CA ALA A 189 7.55 -2.30 11.43
C ALA A 189 7.80 -3.44 10.41
N VAL A 190 6.74 -3.91 9.73
CA VAL A 190 6.84 -4.95 8.70
C VAL A 190 7.70 -4.49 7.53
N ALA A 191 7.49 -3.25 7.04
CA ALA A 191 8.27 -2.70 5.93
C ALA A 191 9.77 -2.61 6.27
N ARG A 192 10.11 -2.24 7.51
CA ARG A 192 11.52 -2.24 8.00
C ARG A 192 12.08 -3.65 8.09
N ARG A 193 11.30 -4.59 8.63
CA ARG A 193 11.72 -6.00 8.80
C ARG A 193 12.01 -6.69 7.47
N ILE A 194 11.34 -6.31 6.39
CA ILE A 194 11.59 -6.85 5.05
C ILE A 194 12.71 -6.09 4.32
N SER A 195 12.70 -4.75 4.38
CA SER A 195 13.61 -3.94 3.57
C SER A 195 15.04 -3.89 4.10
N GLN A 196 15.24 -4.01 5.42
CA GLN A 196 16.57 -3.98 6.01
C GLN A 196 17.45 -5.17 5.57
N PRO A 197 17.02 -6.43 5.72
CA PRO A 197 17.82 -7.57 5.24
C PRO A 197 18.13 -7.53 3.75
N ILE A 198 17.19 -7.09 2.92
CA ILE A 198 17.42 -6.95 1.48
C ILE A 198 18.54 -5.96 1.17
N GLU A 199 18.58 -4.82 1.87
CA GLU A 199 19.65 -3.83 1.70
C GLU A 199 21.01 -4.36 2.18
N GLU A 200 21.04 -5.14 3.24
CA GLU A 200 22.24 -5.81 3.75
C GLU A 200 22.76 -6.86 2.76
N ILE A 201 21.88 -7.71 2.24
CA ILE A 201 22.22 -8.70 1.21
C ILE A 201 22.78 -7.99 -0.03
N LYS A 202 22.13 -6.91 -0.47
CA LYS A 202 22.59 -6.12 -1.62
C LYS A 202 24.00 -5.55 -1.40
N ARG A 203 24.28 -5.00 -0.21
CA ARG A 203 25.61 -4.46 0.13
C ARG A 203 26.67 -5.55 0.15
N GLY A 204 26.37 -6.68 0.78
CA GLY A 204 27.30 -7.79 0.81
C GLY A 204 27.55 -8.41 -0.55
N ALA A 205 26.53 -8.53 -1.41
CA ALA A 205 26.70 -8.96 -2.79
C ALA A 205 27.58 -7.99 -3.60
N ALA A 206 27.52 -6.68 -3.33
CA ALA A 206 28.41 -5.69 -3.94
C ALA A 206 29.87 -5.90 -3.48
N LEU A 207 30.11 -6.19 -2.19
CA LEU A 207 31.46 -6.53 -1.70
C LEU A 207 32.02 -7.77 -2.39
N PHE A 208 31.20 -8.80 -2.61
CA PHE A 208 31.60 -9.98 -3.38
C PHE A 208 32.00 -9.63 -4.82
N ALA A 209 31.24 -8.73 -5.47
CA ALA A 209 31.55 -8.25 -6.82
C ALA A 209 32.87 -7.44 -6.88
N ASP A 210 33.19 -6.71 -5.82
CA ASP A 210 34.40 -5.92 -5.67
C ASP A 210 35.63 -6.80 -5.26
N GLY A 211 35.43 -8.12 -5.08
CA GLY A 211 36.47 -9.09 -4.79
C GLY A 211 36.67 -9.45 -3.32
N ASP A 212 35.91 -8.87 -2.39
CA ASP A 212 35.92 -9.28 -0.99
C ASP A 212 35.06 -10.52 -0.77
N LEU A 213 35.58 -11.68 -1.11
CA LEU A 213 34.92 -12.98 -0.95
C LEU A 213 35.02 -13.53 0.49
N THR A 214 35.74 -12.84 1.37
CA THR A 214 35.88 -13.26 2.79
C THR A 214 34.77 -12.75 3.66
N HIS A 215 34.07 -11.69 3.25
CA HIS A 215 32.89 -11.16 3.92
C HIS A 215 31.83 -12.25 4.04
N ARG A 216 31.04 -12.22 5.12
CA ARG A 216 29.87 -13.11 5.30
C ARG A 216 28.65 -12.30 5.59
N LEU A 217 27.58 -12.62 4.87
CA LEU A 217 26.26 -12.03 5.08
C LEU A 217 25.64 -12.60 6.37
N PRO A 218 25.05 -11.76 7.23
CA PRO A 218 24.34 -12.23 8.42
C PRO A 218 23.08 -13.00 8.03
N SER A 219 22.70 -13.99 8.85
CA SER A 219 21.46 -14.72 8.65
C SER A 219 20.26 -13.90 9.13
N PRO A 220 19.30 -13.55 8.26
CA PRO A 220 18.06 -12.90 8.65
C PRO A 220 17.11 -13.83 9.40
N ASP A 221 16.10 -13.26 10.08
CA ASP A 221 15.11 -14.01 10.88
C ASP A 221 14.08 -14.79 10.03
N THR A 222 13.95 -14.49 8.74
CA THR A 222 12.99 -15.17 7.85
C THR A 222 13.67 -16.31 7.09
N GLU A 223 12.99 -17.45 6.97
CA GLU A 223 13.52 -18.66 6.35
C GLU A 223 13.98 -18.43 4.90
N GLU A 224 13.17 -17.68 4.12
CA GLU A 224 13.46 -17.40 2.72
C GLU A 224 14.73 -16.53 2.56
N MET A 225 14.89 -15.52 3.42
CA MET A 225 16.06 -14.65 3.37
C MET A 225 17.31 -15.34 3.94
N ALA A 226 17.14 -16.18 4.95
CA ALA A 226 18.22 -17.02 5.49
C ALA A 226 18.75 -17.98 4.43
N GLY A 227 17.85 -18.67 3.70
CA GLY A 227 18.22 -19.55 2.59
C GLY A 227 18.97 -18.83 1.47
N LEU A 228 18.50 -17.61 1.12
CA LEU A 228 19.20 -16.78 0.13
C LEU A 228 20.61 -16.39 0.61
N THR A 229 20.72 -15.95 1.85
CA THR A 229 22.00 -15.54 2.45
C THR A 229 23.00 -16.70 2.53
N GLU A 230 22.53 -17.87 2.94
CA GLU A 230 23.35 -19.09 2.99
C GLU A 230 23.87 -19.48 1.59
N THR A 231 23.00 -19.40 0.58
CA THR A 231 23.37 -19.69 -0.81
C THR A 231 24.43 -18.73 -1.33
N LEU A 232 24.28 -17.42 -1.06
CA LEU A 232 25.26 -16.40 -1.44
C LEU A 232 26.59 -16.58 -0.71
N ASN A 233 26.57 -16.88 0.59
CA ASN A 233 27.79 -17.16 1.37
C ASN A 233 28.53 -18.41 0.84
N ARG A 234 27.79 -19.44 0.47
CA ARG A 234 28.34 -20.66 -0.13
C ARG A 234 28.98 -20.35 -1.50
N MET A 235 28.31 -19.56 -2.32
CA MET A 235 28.86 -19.13 -3.60
C MET A 235 30.15 -18.32 -3.44
N ALA A 236 30.18 -17.37 -2.50
CA ALA A 236 31.40 -16.59 -2.21
C ALA A 236 32.53 -17.49 -1.74
N ALA A 237 32.30 -18.48 -0.88
CA ALA A 237 33.28 -19.42 -0.42
C ALA A 237 33.84 -20.28 -1.57
N GLN A 238 32.97 -20.77 -2.46
CA GLN A 238 33.40 -21.54 -3.64
C GLN A 238 34.23 -20.71 -4.61
N LEU A 239 33.87 -19.42 -4.81
CA LEU A 239 34.68 -18.53 -5.66
C LEU A 239 36.03 -18.25 -5.04
N ASP A 240 36.13 -18.00 -3.75
CA ASP A 240 37.37 -17.78 -3.02
C ASP A 240 38.31 -19.00 -3.15
N GLU A 241 37.78 -20.20 -2.96
CA GLU A 241 38.51 -21.45 -3.09
C GLU A 241 39.04 -21.65 -4.54
N ARG A 242 38.21 -21.42 -5.54
CA ARG A 242 38.62 -21.49 -6.95
C ARG A 242 39.68 -20.49 -7.29
N MET A 243 39.54 -19.25 -6.81
CA MET A 243 40.58 -18.23 -7.02
C MET A 243 41.90 -18.61 -6.39
N LYS A 244 41.91 -19.11 -5.16
CA LYS A 244 43.13 -19.63 -4.49
C LYS A 244 43.79 -20.75 -5.29
N THR A 245 42.98 -21.70 -5.78
CA THR A 245 43.46 -22.79 -6.61
C THR A 245 44.13 -22.28 -7.91
N VAL A 246 43.49 -21.32 -8.58
CA VAL A 246 44.07 -20.72 -9.80
C VAL A 246 45.38 -19.99 -9.49
N PHE A 247 45.42 -19.21 -8.41
CA PHE A 247 46.65 -18.54 -8.01
C PHE A 247 47.79 -19.55 -7.64
N GLN A 248 47.42 -20.62 -6.93
CA GLN A 248 48.37 -21.66 -6.58
C GLN A 248 48.92 -22.36 -7.83
N GLN A 249 48.07 -22.78 -8.78
CA GLN A 249 48.49 -23.38 -10.04
C GLN A 249 49.39 -22.47 -10.86
N ARG A 250 49.07 -21.18 -10.90
CA ARG A 250 49.90 -20.17 -11.56
C ARG A 250 51.29 -20.08 -10.92
N ASN A 251 51.32 -19.98 -9.58
CA ASN A 251 52.61 -19.91 -8.85
C ASN A 251 53.44 -21.17 -9.00
N GLU A 252 52.81 -22.35 -9.01
CA GLU A 252 53.49 -23.63 -9.29
C GLU A 252 54.09 -23.63 -10.69
N LEU A 253 53.32 -23.19 -11.70
CA LEU A 253 53.84 -23.12 -13.08
C LEU A 253 54.99 -22.12 -13.20
N GLU A 254 54.88 -20.95 -12.58
CA GLU A 254 55.96 -19.97 -12.54
C GLU A 254 57.22 -20.51 -11.82
N ALA A 255 57.05 -21.25 -10.73
CA ALA A 255 58.14 -21.88 -10.01
C ALA A 255 58.85 -22.94 -10.86
N VAL A 256 58.10 -23.81 -11.55
CA VAL A 256 58.65 -24.81 -12.48
C VAL A 256 59.43 -24.14 -13.59
N LEU A 257 58.83 -23.17 -14.30
CA LEU A 257 59.49 -22.45 -15.39
C LEU A 257 60.76 -21.70 -14.92
N SER A 258 60.74 -21.18 -13.69
CA SER A 258 61.88 -20.43 -13.12
C SER A 258 63.06 -21.35 -12.73
N SER A 259 62.75 -22.58 -12.29
CA SER A 259 63.73 -23.57 -11.87
C SER A 259 64.38 -24.38 -13.04
N MET A 260 63.77 -24.32 -14.22
CA MET A 260 64.30 -25.03 -15.40
C MET A 260 65.63 -24.45 -15.82
N LEU A 261 66.52 -25.35 -16.17
CA LEU A 261 67.83 -25.02 -16.77
C LEU A 261 67.68 -24.75 -18.26
N GLU A 262 66.68 -25.34 -18.89
CA GLU A 262 66.41 -25.17 -20.32
C GLU A 262 65.72 -23.86 -20.59
N GLY A 263 66.09 -23.15 -21.63
CA GLY A 263 65.42 -21.92 -22.05
C GLY A 263 64.12 -22.21 -22.72
N VAL A 264 62.99 -21.66 -22.13
CA VAL A 264 61.62 -21.77 -22.68
C VAL A 264 61.16 -20.40 -23.11
N ILE A 265 60.73 -20.29 -24.37
CA ILE A 265 60.12 -19.08 -24.93
C ILE A 265 58.76 -19.46 -25.55
N ALA A 266 57.72 -18.80 -25.16
CA ALA A 266 56.40 -18.89 -25.80
C ALA A 266 56.17 -17.66 -26.69
N VAL A 267 55.76 -17.90 -27.94
CA VAL A 267 55.45 -16.83 -28.90
C VAL A 267 54.04 -16.98 -29.45
N ASP A 268 53.43 -15.88 -29.81
CA ASP A 268 52.16 -15.87 -30.52
C ASP A 268 52.33 -16.05 -32.04
N ARG A 269 51.21 -16.10 -32.78
CA ARG A 269 51.24 -16.23 -34.26
C ARG A 269 51.87 -15.05 -34.98
N ASN A 270 52.07 -13.92 -34.32
CA ASN A 270 52.70 -12.71 -34.86
C ASN A 270 54.13 -12.60 -34.41
N GLU A 271 54.74 -13.72 -33.96
CA GLU A 271 56.10 -13.79 -33.46
C GLU A 271 56.39 -12.91 -32.24
N ARG A 272 55.34 -12.53 -31.45
CA ARG A 272 55.52 -11.77 -30.22
C ARG A 272 55.72 -12.70 -29.04
N ILE A 273 56.65 -12.35 -28.18
CA ILE A 273 56.97 -13.12 -26.97
C ILE A 273 55.81 -13.01 -25.99
N ILE A 274 55.11 -14.11 -25.72
CA ILE A 274 54.10 -14.22 -24.69
C ILE A 274 54.75 -14.34 -23.31
N SER A 275 55.75 -15.25 -23.22
CA SER A 275 56.52 -15.44 -21.98
C SER A 275 57.90 -15.99 -22.29
N MET A 276 58.83 -15.73 -21.40
CA MET A 276 60.20 -16.23 -21.45
C MET A 276 60.64 -16.60 -20.03
N ASN A 277 61.20 -17.79 -19.83
CA ASN A 277 61.74 -18.18 -18.53
C ASN A 277 63.10 -17.55 -18.24
N PRO A 278 63.55 -17.50 -16.98
CA PRO A 278 64.85 -16.93 -16.63
C PRO A 278 66.07 -17.61 -17.33
N ALA A 279 65.93 -18.90 -17.63
CA ALA A 279 67.00 -19.61 -18.34
C ALA A 279 67.21 -19.11 -19.80
N ALA A 280 66.03 -18.91 -20.51
CA ALA A 280 66.12 -18.29 -21.85
C ALA A 280 66.60 -16.84 -21.79
N GLY A 281 66.23 -16.07 -20.78
CA GLY A 281 66.75 -14.72 -20.55
C GLY A 281 68.25 -14.70 -20.39
N ARG A 282 68.80 -15.65 -19.63
CA ARG A 282 70.27 -15.83 -19.50
C ARG A 282 70.94 -16.30 -20.79
N MET A 283 70.31 -17.14 -21.60
CA MET A 283 70.84 -17.60 -22.89
C MET A 283 70.95 -16.49 -23.93
N PHE A 284 69.95 -15.58 -23.94
CA PHE A 284 69.87 -14.50 -24.92
C PHE A 284 70.29 -13.13 -24.38
N ASP A 285 70.79 -13.09 -23.15
CA ASP A 285 71.30 -11.88 -22.48
C ASP A 285 70.21 -10.77 -22.46
N CYS A 286 69.04 -11.11 -22.06
CA CYS A 286 67.87 -10.19 -21.97
C CYS A 286 67.04 -10.40 -20.71
N ASP A 287 66.39 -9.34 -20.29
CA ASP A 287 65.42 -9.38 -19.15
C ASP A 287 64.07 -9.91 -19.64
N PRO A 288 63.65 -11.10 -19.20
CA PRO A 288 62.38 -11.68 -19.62
C PRO A 288 61.17 -10.75 -19.45
N ALA A 289 61.15 -9.94 -18.40
CA ALA A 289 60.05 -9.02 -18.12
C ALA A 289 59.97 -7.85 -19.13
N LYS A 290 61.12 -7.42 -19.67
CA LYS A 290 61.19 -6.30 -20.62
C LYS A 290 60.95 -6.71 -22.07
N VAL A 291 61.01 -7.99 -22.38
CA VAL A 291 60.85 -8.49 -23.74
C VAL A 291 59.49 -9.04 -24.04
N GLN A 292 58.66 -9.19 -23.04
CA GLN A 292 57.26 -9.61 -23.19
C GLN A 292 56.50 -8.65 -24.12
N GLY A 293 55.77 -9.18 -25.09
CA GLY A 293 55.04 -8.41 -26.11
C GLY A 293 55.88 -7.89 -27.27
N ARG A 294 57.21 -7.98 -27.19
CA ARG A 294 58.14 -7.62 -28.31
C ARG A 294 58.21 -8.74 -29.31
N ASN A 295 58.59 -8.40 -30.56
CA ASN A 295 58.87 -9.40 -31.60
C ASN A 295 60.12 -10.16 -31.25
N ILE A 296 60.03 -11.50 -31.34
CA ILE A 296 61.20 -12.36 -31.02
C ILE A 296 62.41 -12.07 -31.92
N GLN A 297 62.16 -11.64 -33.15
CA GLN A 297 63.25 -11.30 -34.09
C GLN A 297 64.09 -10.08 -33.64
N GLU A 298 63.52 -9.16 -32.87
CA GLU A 298 64.19 -8.00 -32.29
C GLU A 298 65.03 -8.38 -31.07
N VAL A 299 64.59 -9.39 -30.32
CA VAL A 299 65.24 -9.83 -29.07
C VAL A 299 66.34 -10.88 -29.32
N VAL A 300 66.01 -11.87 -30.14
CA VAL A 300 66.95 -12.97 -30.44
C VAL A 300 67.64 -12.68 -31.77
N ARG A 301 68.87 -12.16 -31.66
CA ARG A 301 69.70 -11.76 -32.83
C ARG A 301 70.46 -12.95 -33.46
N ASN A 302 69.78 -14.07 -33.65
CA ASN A 302 70.33 -15.27 -34.31
C ASN A 302 69.40 -15.65 -35.47
N LEU A 303 69.96 -15.54 -36.71
CA LEU A 303 69.17 -15.76 -37.93
C LEU A 303 68.66 -17.20 -38.06
N ALA A 304 69.40 -18.19 -37.54
CA ALA A 304 68.94 -19.58 -37.57
C ALA A 304 67.73 -19.81 -36.66
N ILE A 305 67.72 -19.22 -35.46
CA ILE A 305 66.61 -19.29 -34.53
C ILE A 305 65.35 -18.53 -35.08
N GLN A 306 65.54 -17.36 -35.68
CA GLN A 306 64.53 -16.62 -36.33
C GLN A 306 63.81 -17.44 -37.43
N ARG A 307 64.58 -18.05 -38.31
CA ARG A 307 64.07 -18.96 -39.36
C ARG A 307 63.35 -20.16 -38.78
N PHE A 308 63.87 -20.70 -37.68
CA PHE A 308 63.26 -21.83 -36.97
C PHE A 308 61.85 -21.43 -36.38
N VAL A 309 61.74 -20.31 -35.73
CA VAL A 309 60.48 -19.79 -35.18
C VAL A 309 59.44 -19.59 -36.28
N THR A 310 59.84 -18.95 -37.41
CA THR A 310 58.93 -18.77 -38.55
C THR A 310 58.44 -20.13 -39.10
N ARG A 311 59.39 -21.11 -39.21
CA ARG A 311 59.06 -22.48 -39.67
C ARG A 311 58.14 -23.20 -38.69
N VAL A 312 58.36 -23.12 -37.35
CA VAL A 312 57.53 -23.72 -36.33
C VAL A 312 56.08 -23.12 -36.38
N LEU A 313 55.95 -21.81 -36.55
CA LEU A 313 54.64 -21.14 -36.63
C LEU A 313 53.88 -21.46 -37.91
N THR A 314 54.54 -21.90 -38.98
CA THR A 314 53.90 -22.29 -40.26
C THR A 314 53.60 -23.78 -40.34
N THR A 315 54.15 -24.58 -39.45
CA THR A 315 54.08 -26.05 -39.45
C THR A 315 53.20 -26.48 -38.24
N SER A 316 52.35 -27.46 -38.44
CA SER A 316 51.52 -28.01 -37.34
C SER A 316 52.18 -29.16 -36.58
N GLU A 317 53.37 -29.54 -36.93
CA GLU A 317 54.12 -30.66 -36.32
C GLU A 317 55.26 -30.13 -35.44
N ALA A 318 55.59 -30.90 -34.41
CA ALA A 318 56.74 -30.60 -33.57
C ALA A 318 58.05 -30.74 -34.40
N ILE A 319 58.85 -29.69 -34.44
CA ILE A 319 60.15 -29.67 -35.15
C ILE A 319 61.28 -29.51 -34.13
N SER A 320 62.42 -30.18 -34.41
CA SER A 320 63.65 -30.06 -33.65
C SER A 320 64.75 -29.63 -34.58
N ASP A 321 65.67 -28.78 -34.11
CA ASP A 321 66.81 -28.32 -34.88
C ASP A 321 67.95 -27.98 -33.91
N ASP A 322 69.18 -28.10 -34.36
CA ASP A 322 70.38 -27.83 -33.57
C ASP A 322 70.99 -26.47 -33.94
N PHE A 323 71.21 -25.62 -32.93
CA PHE A 323 71.75 -24.28 -33.12
C PHE A 323 72.96 -24.06 -32.24
N ILE A 324 74.00 -23.41 -32.81
CA ILE A 324 75.14 -22.95 -32.06
C ILE A 324 74.95 -21.51 -31.63
N LEU A 325 74.86 -21.29 -30.30
CA LEU A 325 74.83 -19.95 -29.71
C LEU A 325 76.24 -19.50 -29.40
N TYR A 326 76.69 -18.48 -30.13
CA TYR A 326 78.00 -17.83 -29.81
C TYR A 326 77.69 -16.80 -28.69
N ARG A 327 78.21 -17.08 -27.50
CA ARG A 327 78.28 -16.10 -26.43
C ARG A 327 79.38 -15.14 -26.72
N ALA A 328 79.14 -13.84 -26.82
CA ALA A 328 80.23 -12.87 -26.90
C ALA A 328 80.97 -12.92 -25.55
N GLU A 329 82.15 -13.50 -25.51
CA GLU A 329 83.04 -13.38 -24.36
C GLU A 329 83.37 -11.89 -24.19
N GLU A 330 83.08 -11.31 -23.04
CA GLU A 330 83.64 -10.04 -22.64
C GLU A 330 85.15 -10.19 -22.61
N ARG A 331 85.82 -9.49 -23.53
CA ARG A 331 87.22 -9.22 -23.38
C ARG A 331 87.44 -8.26 -22.23
N THR A 332 87.91 -8.75 -21.11
CA THR A 332 88.48 -7.97 -20.02
C THR A 332 89.63 -7.11 -20.54
#